data_ea25caf400be57944056e2cb7b4b63b8
#
_entry.id   ea25caf400be57944056e2cb7b4b63b8
#
_cell.length_a   1.000
_cell.length_b   1.000
_cell.length_c   1.000
_cell.angle_alpha   90.00
_cell.angle_beta   90.00
_cell.angle_gamma   90.00
#
_symmetry.space_group_name_H-M   'P 1'
#
loop_
_entity.id
_entity.type
_entity.pdbx_description
1 polymer ?
#
loop_
_entity_poly.entity_id
_entity_poly.type
_entity_poly.pdbx_seq_one_letter_code
_entity_poly.pdbx_strand_id
1 'polypeptide(L)'
;MTRIRIEGLLAAFPKLVGTGKQHTYVETENVRYVYQPIDQGNMYLLLVTNKASNILEDLDTLRVLSKVLPEYTQMQTDEEGVSRAAFDLIFAFDEVISLGHKENVTISQVRTFTEMESHEEKLHKMIIQSKINDTKDVMKRKAMEIDKHKIE
;
A
#
# COMPACT_ATOMS: atom_id res chain seq x y z
N MET A 1 10.80 12.17 15.33
CA MET A 1 11.00 11.06 16.30
C MET A 1 12.29 10.34 15.93
N THR A 2 13.12 9.93 16.89
CA THR A 2 14.36 9.20 16.59
C THR A 2 14.08 7.73 16.29
N ARG A 3 14.91 7.10 15.46
CA ARG A 3 14.81 5.67 15.10
C ARG A 3 14.76 4.76 16.32
N ILE A 4 15.65 5.01 17.30
CA ILE A 4 15.73 4.23 18.56
C ILE A 4 14.39 4.27 19.31
N ARG A 5 13.72 5.43 19.33
CA ARG A 5 12.41 5.56 19.98
C ARG A 5 11.32 4.79 19.21
N ILE A 6 11.34 4.82 17.89
CA ILE A 6 10.41 4.06 17.05
C ILE A 6 10.58 2.56 17.30
N GLU A 7 11.83 2.07 17.24
CA GLU A 7 12.14 0.66 17.48
C GLU A 7 11.73 0.21 18.91
N GLY A 8 11.93 1.06 19.92
CA GLY A 8 11.48 0.80 21.28
C GLY A 8 9.96 0.71 21.42
N LEU A 9 9.22 1.60 20.76
CA LEU A 9 7.75 1.58 20.74
C LEU A 9 7.22 0.31 20.05
N LEU A 10 7.80 -0.06 18.91
CA LEU A 10 7.42 -1.27 18.19
C LEU A 10 7.74 -2.55 18.98
N ALA A 11 8.89 -2.61 19.63
CA ALA A 11 9.28 -3.75 20.47
C ALA A 11 8.43 -3.91 21.75
N ALA A 12 7.83 -2.83 22.23
CA ALA A 12 6.93 -2.87 23.40
C ALA A 12 5.53 -3.43 23.03
N PHE A 13 5.07 -3.20 21.80
CA PHE A 13 3.71 -3.55 21.37
C PHE A 13 3.35 -5.05 21.57
N PRO A 14 4.14 -6.05 21.15
CA PRO A 14 3.80 -7.46 21.33
C PRO A 14 3.62 -7.87 22.79
N LYS A 15 4.28 -7.17 23.73
CA LYS A 15 4.16 -7.42 25.17
C LYS A 15 2.87 -6.84 25.76
N LEU A 16 2.32 -5.82 25.13
CA LEU A 16 1.12 -5.12 25.58
C LEU A 16 -0.16 -5.77 25.03
N VAL A 17 -0.09 -6.35 23.84
CA VAL A 17 -1.17 -7.11 23.22
C VAL A 17 -1.21 -8.50 23.84
N GLY A 18 -1.95 -8.64 24.94
CA GLY A 18 -2.15 -9.94 25.58
C GLY A 18 -3.01 -10.86 24.71
N THR A 19 -2.69 -12.15 24.74
CA THR A 19 -3.49 -13.19 24.06
C THR A 19 -4.93 -13.20 24.57
N GLY A 20 -5.86 -12.95 23.65
CA GLY A 20 -7.31 -13.16 23.89
C GLY A 20 -8.13 -11.95 24.33
N LYS A 21 -7.57 -10.74 24.34
CA LYS A 21 -8.38 -9.53 24.59
C LYS A 21 -8.63 -8.79 23.28
N GLN A 22 -9.88 -8.65 22.92
CA GLN A 22 -10.34 -7.80 21.80
C GLN A 22 -10.26 -6.29 22.17
N HIS A 23 -9.11 -5.84 22.67
CA HIS A 23 -8.91 -4.41 22.86
C HIS A 23 -8.43 -3.81 21.53
N THR A 24 -9.09 -2.76 21.10
CA THR A 24 -8.72 -2.01 19.91
C THR A 24 -7.62 -0.98 20.20
N TYR A 25 -7.31 -0.74 21.45
CA TYR A 25 -6.24 0.15 21.86
C TYR A 25 -5.63 -0.20 23.22
N VAL A 26 -4.39 0.19 23.41
CA VAL A 26 -3.66 0.10 24.69
C VAL A 26 -2.95 1.42 24.93
N GLU A 27 -3.06 1.97 26.13
CA GLU A 27 -2.36 3.18 26.56
C GLU A 27 -1.17 2.85 27.45
N THR A 28 -0.07 3.55 27.21
CA THR A 28 1.09 3.62 28.08
C THR A 28 1.23 5.01 28.67
N GLU A 29 2.26 5.27 29.47
CA GLU A 29 2.47 6.60 30.04
C GLU A 29 2.58 7.72 28.99
N ASN A 30 3.18 7.44 27.84
CA ASN A 30 3.55 8.44 26.83
C ASN A 30 2.79 8.34 25.51
N VAL A 31 2.31 7.15 25.16
CA VAL A 31 1.70 6.89 23.84
C VAL A 31 0.48 6.01 23.96
N ARG A 32 -0.38 6.09 22.95
CA ARG A 32 -1.49 5.18 22.73
C ARG A 32 -1.22 4.34 21.49
N TYR A 33 -1.43 3.05 21.60
CA TYR A 33 -1.41 2.09 20.50
C TYR A 33 -2.84 1.78 20.11
N VAL A 34 -3.24 2.13 18.90
CA VAL A 34 -4.52 1.75 18.32
C VAL A 34 -4.23 0.70 17.25
N TYR A 35 -4.86 -0.45 17.30
CA TYR A 35 -4.49 -1.56 16.44
C TYR A 35 -5.70 -2.37 15.97
N GLN A 36 -5.54 -2.99 14.81
CA GLN A 36 -6.51 -3.92 14.24
C GLN A 36 -5.75 -5.16 13.75
N PRO A 37 -6.18 -6.38 14.13
CA PRO A 37 -5.62 -7.60 13.59
C PRO A 37 -5.97 -7.72 12.10
N ILE A 38 -5.00 -8.16 11.31
CA ILE A 38 -5.12 -8.54 9.91
C ILE A 38 -4.58 -9.95 9.72
N ASP A 39 -4.84 -10.58 8.59
CA ASP A 39 -4.42 -11.96 8.30
C ASP A 39 -4.74 -12.93 9.46
N GLN A 40 -6.01 -12.97 9.86
CA GLN A 40 -6.51 -13.85 10.94
C GLN A 40 -5.78 -13.67 12.29
N GLY A 41 -5.15 -12.52 12.49
CA GLY A 41 -4.42 -12.18 13.72
C GLY A 41 -2.92 -12.48 13.69
N ASN A 42 -2.37 -12.90 12.56
CA ASN A 42 -0.92 -13.09 12.39
C ASN A 42 -0.18 -11.75 12.30
N MET A 43 -0.85 -10.72 11.79
CA MET A 43 -0.32 -9.37 11.68
C MET A 43 -1.27 -8.34 12.29
N TYR A 44 -0.75 -7.16 12.56
CA TYR A 44 -1.52 -6.05 13.09
C TYR A 44 -1.27 -4.78 12.28
N LEU A 45 -2.34 -4.09 11.92
CA LEU A 45 -2.27 -2.70 11.52
C LEU A 45 -2.20 -1.85 12.79
N LEU A 46 -1.11 -1.13 12.98
CA LEU A 46 -0.79 -0.42 14.21
C LEU A 46 -0.67 1.07 13.95
N LEU A 47 -1.43 1.86 14.69
CA LEU A 47 -1.33 3.32 14.75
C LEU A 47 -0.83 3.73 16.13
N VAL A 48 0.29 4.43 16.19
CA VAL A 48 0.87 4.94 17.43
C VAL A 48 0.62 6.45 17.52
N THR A 49 -0.14 6.87 18.52
CA THR A 49 -0.51 8.27 18.72
C THR A 49 -0.07 8.77 20.11
N ASN A 50 -0.07 10.07 20.31
CA ASN A 50 0.13 10.63 21.64
C ASN A 50 -1.15 10.53 22.47
N LYS A 51 -1.05 10.66 23.80
CA LYS A 51 -2.21 10.59 24.70
C LYS A 51 -3.21 11.75 24.53
N ALA A 52 -2.74 12.88 24.01
CA ALA A 52 -3.59 14.05 23.77
C ALA A 52 -4.41 13.94 22.48
N SER A 53 -4.16 12.91 21.65
CA SER A 53 -4.90 12.66 20.42
C SER A 53 -6.36 12.28 20.73
N ASN A 54 -7.25 12.63 19.80
CA ASN A 54 -8.65 12.21 19.88
C ASN A 54 -8.80 10.74 19.48
N ILE A 55 -9.16 9.88 20.43
CA ILE A 55 -9.31 8.44 20.19
C ILE A 55 -10.32 8.11 19.09
N LEU A 56 -11.38 8.89 18.93
CA LEU A 56 -12.37 8.67 17.88
C LEU A 56 -11.79 8.92 16.49
N GLU A 57 -10.96 9.95 16.38
CA GLU A 57 -10.24 10.28 15.15
C GLU A 57 -9.15 9.24 14.84
N ASP A 58 -8.43 8.77 15.86
CA ASP A 58 -7.45 7.69 15.73
C ASP A 58 -8.09 6.39 15.25
N LEU A 59 -9.25 6.02 15.81
CA LEU A 59 -10.01 4.83 15.40
C LEU A 59 -10.56 4.97 13.97
N ASP A 60 -11.02 6.15 13.60
CA ASP A 60 -11.50 6.41 12.24
C ASP A 60 -10.34 6.38 11.22
N THR A 61 -9.19 6.93 11.59
CA THR A 61 -7.95 6.84 10.80
C THR A 61 -7.59 5.37 10.57
N LEU A 62 -7.54 4.57 11.61
CA LEU A 62 -7.23 3.13 11.50
C LEU A 62 -8.24 2.40 10.61
N ARG A 63 -9.53 2.77 10.69
CA ARG A 63 -10.59 2.22 9.84
C ARG A 63 -10.36 2.57 8.36
N VAL A 64 -9.95 3.79 8.04
CA VAL A 64 -9.62 4.17 6.66
C VAL A 64 -8.41 3.38 6.17
N LEU A 65 -7.33 3.32 6.94
CA LEU A 65 -6.13 2.56 6.61
C LEU A 65 -6.42 1.07 6.39
N SER A 66 -7.29 0.47 7.22
CA SER A 66 -7.68 -0.94 7.08
C SER A 66 -8.47 -1.25 5.80
N LYS A 67 -9.14 -0.25 5.23
CA LYS A 67 -9.82 -0.36 3.93
C LYS A 67 -8.89 -0.09 2.76
N VAL A 68 -7.89 0.77 2.93
CA VAL A 68 -6.85 1.06 1.93
C VAL A 68 -5.97 -0.18 1.71
N LEU A 69 -5.62 -0.89 2.77
CA LEU A 69 -4.70 -2.04 2.71
C LEU A 69 -5.07 -3.08 1.63
N PRO A 70 -6.27 -3.66 1.59
CA PRO A 70 -6.63 -4.67 0.58
C PRO A 70 -6.65 -4.14 -0.86
N GLU A 71 -6.91 -2.85 -1.06
CA GLU A 71 -6.90 -2.24 -2.40
C GLU A 71 -5.52 -2.30 -3.06
N TYR A 72 -4.45 -2.08 -2.26
CA TYR A 72 -3.07 -2.08 -2.77
C TYR A 72 -2.42 -3.46 -2.72
N THR A 73 -2.85 -4.34 -1.83
CA THR A 73 -2.36 -5.73 -1.74
C THR A 73 -3.10 -6.70 -2.65
N GLN A 74 -4.01 -6.21 -3.51
CA GLN A 74 -4.84 -7.04 -4.39
C GLN A 74 -5.61 -8.13 -3.61
N MET A 75 -6.17 -7.75 -2.47
CA MET A 75 -6.87 -8.65 -1.52
C MET A 75 -5.99 -9.70 -0.83
N GLN A 76 -4.71 -9.73 -1.08
CA GLN A 76 -3.76 -10.60 -0.40
C GLN A 76 -3.15 -9.85 0.80
N THR A 77 -3.78 -9.94 1.97
CA THR A 77 -3.39 -9.20 3.18
C THR A 77 -2.48 -9.99 4.13
N ASP A 78 -1.78 -10.98 3.61
CA ASP A 78 -0.75 -11.74 4.32
C ASP A 78 0.62 -11.01 4.27
N GLU A 79 1.63 -11.57 4.94
CA GLU A 79 2.98 -11.00 4.99
C GLU A 79 3.58 -10.81 3.59
N GLU A 80 3.36 -11.77 2.69
CA GLU A 80 3.90 -11.71 1.33
C GLU A 80 3.22 -10.60 0.51
N GLY A 81 1.90 -10.49 0.56
CA GLY A 81 1.14 -9.46 -0.15
C GLY A 81 1.49 -8.05 0.35
N VAL A 82 1.59 -7.86 1.66
CA VAL A 82 1.99 -6.59 2.27
C VAL A 82 3.44 -6.24 1.92
N SER A 83 4.36 -7.20 1.95
CA SER A 83 5.76 -6.98 1.59
C SER A 83 5.92 -6.59 0.12
N ARG A 84 5.16 -7.22 -0.78
CA ARG A 84 5.15 -6.89 -2.21
C ARG A 84 4.65 -5.49 -2.49
N ALA A 85 3.59 -5.06 -1.81
CA ALA A 85 2.96 -3.75 -1.96
C ALA A 85 3.51 -2.69 -0.99
N ALA A 86 4.64 -2.94 -0.31
CA ALA A 86 5.12 -2.10 0.79
C ALA A 86 5.29 -0.63 0.42
N PHE A 87 5.86 -0.33 -0.75
CA PHE A 87 6.05 1.05 -1.20
C PHE A 87 4.75 1.72 -1.62
N ASP A 88 3.87 0.99 -2.30
CA ASP A 88 2.55 1.51 -2.69
C ASP A 88 1.71 1.82 -1.44
N LEU A 89 1.80 0.96 -0.41
CA LEU A 89 1.14 1.19 0.88
C LEU A 89 1.69 2.40 1.62
N ILE A 90 3.01 2.64 1.58
CA ILE A 90 3.61 3.84 2.20
C ILE A 90 3.04 5.09 1.55
N PHE A 91 3.01 5.18 0.22
CA PHE A 91 2.44 6.32 -0.49
C PHE A 91 0.95 6.49 -0.21
N ALA A 92 0.18 5.40 -0.19
CA ALA A 92 -1.24 5.45 0.12
C ALA A 92 -1.52 5.90 1.57
N PHE A 93 -0.70 5.48 2.53
CA PHE A 93 -0.83 5.88 3.92
C PHE A 93 -0.45 7.36 4.14
N ASP A 94 0.53 7.88 3.40
CA ASP A 94 0.90 9.28 3.41
C ASP A 94 -0.23 10.20 2.92
N GLU A 95 -1.09 9.71 2.02
CA GLU A 95 -2.29 10.46 1.60
C GLU A 95 -3.39 10.49 2.68
N VAL A 96 -3.42 9.50 3.57
CA VAL A 96 -4.38 9.45 4.69
C VAL A 96 -3.88 10.21 5.90
N ILE A 97 -2.57 10.20 6.16
CA ILE A 97 -1.95 10.86 7.29
C ILE A 97 -0.85 11.80 6.78
N SER A 98 -1.10 13.09 6.83
CA SER A 98 -0.13 14.12 6.44
C SER A 98 0.37 14.87 7.67
N LEU A 99 1.70 14.96 7.83
CA LEU A 99 2.34 15.67 8.94
C LEU A 99 1.84 15.26 10.35
N GLY A 100 1.42 14.00 10.50
CA GLY A 100 0.89 13.48 11.77
C GLY A 100 -0.58 13.78 12.03
N HIS A 101 -1.31 14.32 11.05
CA HIS A 101 -2.74 14.59 11.11
C HIS A 101 -3.50 13.77 10.08
N LYS A 102 -4.71 13.35 10.46
CA LYS A 102 -5.61 12.67 9.54
C LYS A 102 -6.10 13.66 8.47
N GLU A 103 -6.01 13.26 7.21
CA GLU A 103 -6.61 13.97 6.09
C GLU A 103 -8.06 13.50 5.87
N ASN A 104 -8.90 14.42 5.41
CA ASN A 104 -10.29 14.09 5.09
C ASN A 104 -10.38 13.56 3.64
N VAL A 105 -9.88 12.35 3.44
CA VAL A 105 -9.83 11.70 2.12
C VAL A 105 -10.66 10.42 2.11
N THR A 106 -11.24 10.13 0.95
CA THR A 106 -11.89 8.85 0.66
C THR A 106 -10.89 7.89 0.00
N ILE A 107 -11.17 6.60 0.05
CA ILE A 107 -10.34 5.56 -0.60
C ILE A 107 -10.15 5.85 -2.10
N SER A 108 -11.22 6.29 -2.77
CA SER A 108 -11.20 6.69 -4.18
C SER A 108 -10.21 7.84 -4.44
N GLN A 109 -10.16 8.84 -3.56
CA GLN A 109 -9.22 9.96 -3.67
C GLN A 109 -7.78 9.51 -3.42
N VAL A 110 -7.53 8.69 -2.39
CA VAL A 110 -6.21 8.10 -2.13
C VAL A 110 -5.71 7.39 -3.38
N ARG A 111 -6.55 6.55 -3.99
CA ARG A 111 -6.21 5.86 -5.24
C ARG A 111 -5.86 6.83 -6.36
N THR A 112 -6.71 7.84 -6.60
CA THR A 112 -6.48 8.84 -7.65
C THR A 112 -5.17 9.59 -7.44
N PHE A 113 -4.83 9.94 -6.20
CA PHE A 113 -3.61 10.69 -5.88
C PHE A 113 -2.35 9.83 -6.05
N THR A 114 -2.41 8.54 -5.72
CA THR A 114 -1.27 7.63 -5.84
C THR A 114 -1.06 7.11 -7.26
N GLU A 115 -2.11 7.02 -8.07
CA GLU A 115 -2.01 6.60 -9.49
C GLU A 115 -1.19 7.58 -10.33
N MET A 116 -1.14 8.86 -9.96
CA MET A 116 -0.37 9.93 -10.64
C MET A 116 -0.47 9.85 -12.17
N GLU A 117 -1.67 9.68 -12.70
CA GLU A 117 -1.88 9.51 -14.14
C GLU A 117 -1.50 10.77 -14.93
N SER A 118 -0.56 10.62 -15.86
CA SER A 118 -0.24 11.64 -16.86
C SER A 118 -0.83 11.27 -18.21
N HIS A 119 -1.60 12.20 -18.81
CA HIS A 119 -2.12 12.02 -20.17
C HIS A 119 -1.00 11.88 -21.21
N GLU A 120 0.08 12.65 -21.05
CA GLU A 120 1.25 12.59 -21.93
C GLU A 120 1.97 11.25 -21.83
N GLU A 121 2.09 10.72 -20.63
CA GLU A 121 2.69 9.40 -20.41
C GLU A 121 1.85 8.27 -21.02
N LYS A 122 0.54 8.33 -20.87
CA LYS A 122 -0.39 7.38 -21.53
C LYS A 122 -0.25 7.42 -23.05
N LEU A 123 -0.22 8.61 -23.63
CA LEU A 123 -0.04 8.79 -25.06
C LEU A 123 1.32 8.24 -25.53
N HIS A 124 2.38 8.54 -24.81
CA HIS A 124 3.72 8.02 -25.10
C HIS A 124 3.79 6.49 -25.05
N LYS A 125 3.21 5.89 -24.02
CA LYS A 125 3.09 4.41 -23.91
C LYS A 125 2.32 3.80 -25.07
N MET A 126 1.21 4.41 -25.51
CA MET A 126 0.45 3.95 -26.66
C MET A 126 1.27 4.02 -27.96
N ILE A 127 2.01 5.10 -28.18
CA ILE A 127 2.89 5.26 -29.36
C ILE A 127 3.98 4.19 -29.36
N ILE A 128 4.66 3.96 -28.24
CA ILE A 128 5.68 2.91 -28.11
C ILE A 128 5.08 1.54 -28.39
N GLN A 129 3.93 1.23 -27.81
CA GLN A 129 3.27 -0.07 -28.01
C GLN A 129 2.88 -0.29 -29.47
N SER A 130 2.38 0.73 -30.15
CA SER A 130 2.08 0.68 -31.59
C SER A 130 3.35 0.37 -32.40
N LYS A 131 4.46 1.07 -32.16
CA LYS A 131 5.74 0.81 -32.83
C LYS A 131 6.26 -0.61 -32.60
N ILE A 132 6.12 -1.13 -31.37
CA ILE A 132 6.49 -2.50 -31.06
C ILE A 132 5.66 -3.51 -31.83
N ASN A 133 4.35 -3.28 -31.95
CA ASN A 133 3.44 -4.15 -32.68
C ASN A 133 3.76 -4.13 -34.20
N ASP A 134 3.96 -2.95 -34.78
CA ASP A 134 4.34 -2.78 -36.18
C ASP A 134 5.66 -3.50 -36.49
N THR A 135 6.65 -3.37 -35.60
CA THR A 135 7.94 -4.05 -35.72
C THR A 135 7.78 -5.58 -35.66
N LYS A 136 6.98 -6.08 -34.73
CA LYS A 136 6.67 -7.53 -34.62
C LYS A 136 6.03 -8.06 -35.90
N ASP A 137 5.11 -7.33 -36.50
CA ASP A 137 4.42 -7.74 -37.72
C ASP A 137 5.36 -7.71 -38.95
N VAL A 138 6.25 -6.74 -39.02
CA VAL A 138 7.32 -6.71 -40.05
C VAL A 138 8.27 -7.89 -39.88
N MET A 139 8.67 -8.19 -38.66
CA MET A 139 9.58 -9.33 -38.40
C MET A 139 8.92 -10.67 -38.70
N LYS A 140 7.64 -10.86 -38.37
CA LYS A 140 6.88 -12.06 -38.75
C LYS A 140 6.81 -12.25 -40.26
N ARG A 141 6.54 -11.18 -41.02
CA ARG A 141 6.51 -11.24 -42.50
C ARG A 141 7.87 -11.64 -43.07
N LYS A 142 8.96 -11.03 -42.59
CA LYS A 142 10.32 -11.39 -43.01
C LYS A 142 10.67 -12.84 -42.66
N ALA A 143 10.29 -13.33 -41.49
CA ALA A 143 10.51 -14.72 -41.11
C ALA A 143 9.79 -15.69 -42.06
N MET A 144 8.53 -15.41 -42.39
CA MET A 144 7.78 -16.21 -43.36
C MET A 144 8.37 -16.19 -44.78
N GLU A 145 8.94 -15.05 -45.21
CA GLU A 145 9.64 -14.95 -46.50
C GLU A 145 10.90 -15.80 -46.51
N ILE A 146 11.70 -15.74 -45.44
CA ILE A 146 12.93 -16.54 -45.32
C ILE A 146 12.61 -18.06 -45.32
N ASP A 147 11.56 -18.45 -44.62
CA ASP A 147 11.16 -19.86 -44.55
C ASP A 147 10.64 -20.37 -45.91
N LYS A 148 9.95 -19.53 -46.68
CA LYS A 148 9.56 -19.87 -48.06
C LYS A 148 10.77 -20.08 -48.98
N HIS A 149 11.77 -19.19 -48.91
CA HIS A 149 13.00 -19.31 -49.71
C HIS A 149 13.93 -20.46 -49.30
N LYS A 150 13.73 -21.05 -48.11
CA LYS A 150 14.47 -22.28 -47.71
C LYS A 150 13.83 -23.58 -48.22
N ILE A 151 12.59 -23.53 -48.65
CA ILE A 151 11.82 -24.72 -49.12
C ILE A 151 11.93 -24.86 -50.66
N GLU A 152 12.34 -23.82 -51.38
CA GLU A 152 12.73 -23.87 -52.78
C GLU A 152 14.21 -24.27 -52.94
#